data_70969ca495cb0a76b3204d920a0b0b54
#
_entry.id   70969ca495cb0a76b3204d920a0b0b54
#
_cell.length_a   1.000
_cell.length_b   1.000
_cell.length_c   1.000
_cell.angle_alpha   90.00
_cell.angle_beta   90.00
_cell.angle_gamma   90.00
#
_symmetry.space_group_name_H-M   'P 1'
#
loop_
_entity.id
_entity.type
_entity.pdbx_description
1 polymer ?
#
loop_
_entity_poly.entity_id
_entity_poly.type
_entity_poly.pdbx_seq_one_letter_code
_entity_poly.pdbx_strand_id
1 'polypeptide(L)'
;KQECWQVYSIVSDMYMPNPKRLRDWLSVPKSNGYESLHTTVMGPEGKWVEVQIRTERMDDIAERGFAAHWRYKGVKSETGLDEWLTSIRETLENAGSDLEVMDQFKLELYEDEVFVFTPKGDLYKLPKGATILDFSFAIHTKLGCKCIGAKVNGKNVQLRQKLNSGDQVEIMTSSTQTPKQDWLNIVTTSKARTKIRQALKEIEARQTEFAKETIERKFKNRKLDYDESVMMRLIKKLGYKTVTLFYQDIANEKLDANDVL
;
A
#
# COMPACT_ATOMS: atom_id res chain seq x y z
N LYS A 1 -2.61 25.36 7.54
CA LYS A 1 -1.32 24.63 7.64
C LYS A 1 -0.33 25.34 8.54
N GLN A 2 -0.15 26.64 8.40
CA GLN A 2 0.79 27.43 9.18
C GLN A 2 0.46 27.36 10.68
N GLU A 3 -0.80 27.44 11.07
CA GLU A 3 -1.26 27.29 12.45
C GLU A 3 -0.89 25.92 13.06
N CYS A 4 -0.94 24.86 12.29
CA CYS A 4 -0.53 23.53 12.77
C CYS A 4 0.96 23.47 13.10
N TRP A 5 1.81 24.15 12.32
CA TRP A 5 3.23 24.30 12.62
C TRP A 5 3.50 25.16 13.84
N GLN A 6 2.70 26.21 14.06
CA GLN A 6 2.77 27.03 15.28
C GLN A 6 2.41 26.18 16.51
N VAL A 7 1.34 25.40 16.45
CA VAL A 7 0.95 24.49 17.53
C VAL A 7 2.02 23.44 17.78
N TYR A 8 2.63 22.89 16.71
CA TYR A 8 3.75 21.94 16.85
C TYR A 8 4.95 22.58 17.61
N SER A 9 5.29 23.82 17.29
CA SER A 9 6.35 24.55 18.01
C SER A 9 6.02 24.66 19.50
N ILE A 10 4.81 25.09 19.86
CA ILE A 10 4.38 25.21 21.24
C ILE A 10 4.45 23.86 21.97
N VAL A 11 3.95 22.79 21.33
CA VAL A 11 3.97 21.43 21.93
C VAL A 11 5.40 20.96 22.14
N SER A 12 6.30 21.26 21.20
CA SER A 12 7.72 20.85 21.29
C SER A 12 8.51 21.64 22.32
N ASP A 13 8.08 22.87 22.62
CA ASP A 13 8.64 23.69 23.71
C ASP A 13 8.17 23.20 25.10
N MET A 14 6.93 22.70 25.17
CA MET A 14 6.36 22.21 26.44
C MET A 14 6.77 20.77 26.77
N TYR A 15 6.96 19.93 25.77
CA TYR A 15 7.22 18.49 25.90
C TYR A 15 8.33 18.05 24.98
N MET A 16 9.25 17.24 25.47
CA MET A 16 10.38 16.74 24.69
C MET A 16 9.89 15.84 23.52
N PRO A 17 10.10 16.26 22.25
CA PRO A 17 9.64 15.50 21.10
C PRO A 17 10.63 14.37 20.75
N ASN A 18 10.10 13.28 20.16
CA ASN A 18 10.91 12.26 19.54
C ASN A 18 11.12 12.58 18.05
N PRO A 19 12.31 13.03 17.62
CA PRO A 19 12.55 13.50 16.25
C PRO A 19 12.39 12.39 15.20
N LYS A 20 12.54 11.11 15.59
CA LYS A 20 12.35 9.96 14.69
C LYS A 20 10.89 9.63 14.42
N ARG A 21 9.96 10.23 15.15
CA ARG A 21 8.52 9.96 15.06
C ARG A 21 7.70 11.15 14.57
N LEU A 22 8.35 12.19 14.06
CA LEU A 22 7.66 13.25 13.35
C LEU A 22 7.20 12.77 11.96
N ARG A 23 5.91 12.97 11.65
CA ARG A 23 5.33 12.65 10.35
C ARG A 23 4.56 13.86 9.83
N ASP A 24 5.05 14.40 8.72
CA ASP A 24 4.49 15.57 8.06
C ASP A 24 3.60 15.14 6.88
N TRP A 25 2.30 15.07 7.16
CA TRP A 25 1.28 14.92 6.13
C TRP A 25 0.61 16.26 5.75
N LEU A 26 1.14 17.39 6.26
CA LEU A 26 0.71 18.74 5.84
C LEU A 26 1.39 19.17 4.56
N SER A 27 2.70 18.94 4.47
CA SER A 27 3.50 19.27 3.29
C SER A 27 3.28 18.28 2.15
N VAL A 28 3.16 16.98 2.50
CA VAL A 28 2.89 15.90 1.55
C VAL A 28 1.67 15.11 2.01
N PRO A 29 0.45 15.55 1.66
CA PRO A 29 -0.79 14.85 2.01
C PRO A 29 -0.80 13.42 1.50
N LYS A 30 -1.51 12.53 2.20
CA LYS A 30 -1.75 11.17 1.71
C LYS A 30 -2.62 11.19 0.44
N SER A 31 -2.55 10.15 -0.35
CA SER A 31 -3.33 10.01 -1.59
C SER A 31 -4.86 10.09 -1.41
N ASN A 32 -5.36 9.86 -0.20
CA ASN A 32 -6.77 10.03 0.18
C ASN A 32 -7.08 11.43 0.73
N GLY A 33 -6.22 12.43 0.53
CA GLY A 33 -6.40 13.80 1.00
C GLY A 33 -6.22 14.00 2.50
N TYR A 34 -5.79 12.97 3.24
CA TYR A 34 -5.50 13.10 4.67
C TYR A 34 -4.34 14.06 4.90
N GLU A 35 -4.59 15.11 5.67
CA GLU A 35 -3.63 16.11 6.12
C GLU A 35 -3.56 16.11 7.64
N SER A 36 -2.38 15.99 8.22
CA SER A 36 -2.15 16.08 9.67
C SER A 36 -0.65 16.16 9.96
N LEU A 37 -0.28 16.74 11.07
CA LEU A 37 1.07 16.69 11.59
C LEU A 37 1.07 15.77 12.83
N HIS A 38 1.83 14.68 12.78
CA HIS A 38 1.94 13.74 13.90
C HIS A 38 3.30 13.90 14.56
N THR A 39 3.30 14.02 15.85
CA THR A 39 4.52 13.98 16.66
C THR A 39 4.32 13.09 17.88
N THR A 40 5.40 12.56 18.41
CA THR A 40 5.38 11.80 19.67
C THR A 40 6.20 12.57 20.70
N VAL A 41 5.62 12.89 21.81
CA VAL A 41 6.26 13.66 22.88
C VAL A 41 6.29 12.87 24.18
N MET A 42 7.23 13.22 25.08
CA MET A 42 7.27 12.69 26.42
C MET A 42 6.25 13.45 27.30
N GLY A 43 5.20 12.77 27.71
CA GLY A 43 4.19 13.34 28.61
C GLY A 43 4.67 13.48 30.06
N PRO A 44 3.86 14.15 30.91
CA PRO A 44 4.23 14.44 32.32
C PRO A 44 4.55 13.20 33.17
N GLU A 45 3.96 12.06 32.83
CA GLU A 45 4.18 10.77 33.54
C GLU A 45 5.35 9.97 32.98
N GLY A 46 6.20 10.55 32.11
CA GLY A 46 7.31 9.85 31.48
C GLY A 46 6.87 8.83 30.41
N LYS A 47 5.64 8.92 29.92
CA LYS A 47 5.10 8.06 28.87
C LYS A 47 5.12 8.77 27.53
N TRP A 48 5.42 8.03 26.46
CA TRP A 48 5.32 8.56 25.10
C TRP A 48 3.86 8.71 24.68
N VAL A 49 3.49 9.93 24.25
CA VAL A 49 2.15 10.27 23.79
C VAL A 49 2.24 10.71 22.34
N GLU A 50 1.41 10.14 21.46
CA GLU A 50 1.27 10.60 20.09
C GLU A 50 0.30 11.79 20.06
N VAL A 51 0.76 12.91 19.51
CA VAL A 51 -0.02 14.12 19.32
C VAL A 51 -0.28 14.31 17.82
N GLN A 52 -1.55 14.44 17.46
CA GLN A 52 -1.99 14.73 16.10
C GLN A 52 -2.50 16.16 16.03
N ILE A 53 -1.89 16.96 15.16
CA ILE A 53 -2.19 18.39 15.01
C ILE A 53 -2.80 18.59 13.63
N ARG A 54 -4.06 19.08 13.61
CA ARG A 54 -4.83 19.34 12.40
C ARG A 54 -5.89 20.40 12.65
N THR A 55 -6.33 21.09 11.61
CA THR A 55 -7.46 22.01 11.68
C THR A 55 -8.78 21.24 11.68
N GLU A 56 -9.90 21.90 12.08
CA GLU A 56 -11.24 21.27 11.99
C GLU A 56 -11.52 20.70 10.61
N ARG A 57 -11.17 21.44 9.54
CA ARG A 57 -11.31 20.95 8.17
C ARG A 57 -10.53 19.65 7.92
N MET A 58 -9.29 19.58 8.41
CA MET A 58 -8.45 18.38 8.27
C MET A 58 -8.98 17.23 9.12
N ASP A 59 -9.56 17.54 10.27
CA ASP A 59 -10.21 16.57 11.14
C ASP A 59 -11.46 15.97 10.50
N ASP A 60 -12.34 16.80 9.96
CA ASP A 60 -13.50 16.34 9.22
C ASP A 60 -13.14 15.44 8.05
N ILE A 61 -12.05 15.76 7.30
CA ILE A 61 -11.55 14.91 6.22
C ILE A 61 -10.99 13.59 6.77
N ALA A 62 -10.31 13.63 7.92
CA ALA A 62 -9.75 12.45 8.56
C ALA A 62 -10.82 11.48 9.06
N GLU A 63 -11.90 12.01 9.65
CA GLU A 63 -12.99 11.22 10.26
C GLU A 63 -14.04 10.75 9.24
N ARG A 64 -14.35 11.57 8.24
CA ARG A 64 -15.47 11.37 7.32
C ARG A 64 -15.04 11.13 5.87
N GLY A 65 -13.74 11.10 5.61
CA GLY A 65 -13.16 10.93 4.27
C GLY A 65 -13.40 12.14 3.35
N PHE A 66 -13.20 11.96 2.07
CA PHE A 66 -13.40 13.01 1.06
C PHE A 66 -14.83 13.57 1.02
N ALA A 67 -15.82 12.81 1.46
CA ALA A 67 -17.20 13.29 1.55
C ALA A 67 -17.38 14.52 2.47
N ALA A 68 -16.51 14.66 3.48
CA ALA A 68 -16.50 15.86 4.34
C ALA A 68 -15.86 17.07 3.67
N HIS A 69 -14.89 16.83 2.79
CA HIS A 69 -14.25 17.89 2.01
C HIS A 69 -15.25 18.67 1.13
N TRP A 70 -16.35 18.05 0.76
CA TRP A 70 -17.39 18.63 -0.09
C TRP A 70 -18.35 19.56 0.65
N ARG A 71 -18.53 19.37 1.96
CA ARG A 71 -19.37 20.26 2.78
C ARG A 71 -18.75 21.63 3.04
N TYR A 72 -17.43 21.71 3.09
CA TYR A 72 -16.70 22.95 3.39
C TYR A 72 -16.40 23.82 2.17
N LYS A 73 -16.53 23.29 0.95
CA LYS A 73 -16.17 23.99 -0.28
C LYS A 73 -17.32 24.73 -0.96
N GLY A 74 -17.97 25.63 -0.22
CA GLY A 74 -18.66 26.77 -0.83
C GLY A 74 -17.69 27.84 -1.37
N VAL A 75 -16.38 27.60 -1.42
CA VAL A 75 -15.34 28.57 -1.84
C VAL A 75 -14.36 27.90 -2.81
N LYS A 76 -14.19 28.55 -3.96
CA LYS A 76 -13.30 28.22 -5.08
C LYS A 76 -12.05 27.45 -4.68
N SER A 77 -11.88 26.24 -5.19
CA SER A 77 -10.64 25.48 -5.09
C SER A 77 -9.97 25.32 -6.46
N GLU A 78 -8.66 25.43 -6.45
CA GLU A 78 -7.79 25.42 -7.64
C GLU A 78 -7.49 24.03 -8.21
N THR A 79 -8.32 23.00 -7.94
CA THR A 79 -8.09 21.66 -8.46
C THR A 79 -9.24 21.22 -9.37
N GLY A 80 -8.92 20.76 -10.57
CA GLY A 80 -9.87 20.29 -11.59
C GLY A 80 -10.85 19.19 -11.14
N LEU A 81 -10.68 18.66 -9.92
CA LEU A 81 -11.62 17.75 -9.27
C LEU A 81 -12.93 18.47 -8.87
N ASP A 82 -12.86 19.74 -8.46
CA ASP A 82 -14.06 20.51 -8.07
C ASP A 82 -14.86 20.94 -9.29
N GLU A 83 -14.20 21.28 -10.39
CA GLU A 83 -14.85 21.56 -11.67
C GLU A 83 -15.53 20.30 -12.18
N TRP A 84 -14.87 19.17 -12.07
CA TRP A 84 -15.42 17.87 -12.44
C TRP A 84 -16.65 17.48 -11.57
N LEU A 85 -16.58 17.66 -10.26
CA LEU A 85 -17.70 17.35 -9.37
C LEU A 85 -18.87 18.32 -9.56
N THR A 86 -18.59 19.57 -9.87
CA THR A 86 -19.62 20.55 -10.24
C THR A 86 -20.28 20.15 -11.54
N SER A 87 -19.52 19.72 -12.54
CA SER A 87 -20.03 19.18 -13.80
C SER A 87 -20.87 17.92 -13.59
N ILE A 88 -20.43 16.99 -12.69
CA ILE A 88 -21.25 15.84 -12.28
C ILE A 88 -22.58 16.27 -11.70
N ARG A 89 -22.55 17.19 -10.74
CA ARG A 89 -23.77 17.67 -10.08
C ARG A 89 -24.72 18.33 -11.08
N GLU A 90 -24.21 19.24 -11.91
CA GLU A 90 -24.99 19.94 -12.92
C GLU A 90 -25.57 18.96 -13.95
N THR A 91 -24.80 17.94 -14.34
CA THR A 91 -25.26 16.89 -15.25
C THR A 91 -26.33 16.02 -14.62
N LEU A 92 -26.17 15.62 -13.34
CA LEU A 92 -27.17 14.84 -12.61
C LEU A 92 -28.44 15.64 -12.27
N GLU A 93 -28.30 16.93 -11.99
CA GLU A 93 -29.46 17.84 -11.74
C GLU A 93 -30.24 18.15 -13.02
N ASN A 94 -29.55 18.17 -14.19
CA ASN A 94 -30.13 18.41 -15.49
C ASN A 94 -30.57 17.14 -16.24
N ALA A 95 -30.08 15.97 -15.81
CA ALA A 95 -30.44 14.69 -16.42
C ALA A 95 -31.78 14.19 -15.92
N GLY A 96 -32.84 14.59 -16.58
CA GLY A 96 -34.06 13.77 -16.61
C GLY A 96 -33.72 12.46 -17.34
N SER A 97 -33.62 11.36 -16.60
CA SER A 97 -33.74 9.94 -17.00
C SER A 97 -33.10 9.41 -18.31
N ASP A 98 -32.09 10.03 -18.93
CA ASP A 98 -31.56 9.57 -20.21
C ASP A 98 -30.19 8.90 -20.09
N LEU A 99 -30.12 7.65 -20.59
CA LEU A 99 -28.91 6.82 -20.74
C LEU A 99 -27.82 7.47 -21.62
N GLU A 100 -28.17 8.37 -22.52
CA GLU A 100 -27.23 9.09 -23.39
C GLU A 100 -26.31 10.05 -22.59
N VAL A 101 -26.81 10.65 -21.51
CA VAL A 101 -26.03 11.53 -20.65
C VAL A 101 -24.95 10.77 -19.89
N MET A 102 -25.21 9.51 -19.52
CA MET A 102 -24.23 8.63 -18.87
C MET A 102 -23.08 8.25 -19.81
N ASP A 103 -23.34 8.13 -21.11
CA ASP A 103 -22.29 7.78 -22.10
C ASP A 103 -21.46 9.00 -22.50
N GLN A 104 -22.05 10.18 -22.58
CA GLN A 104 -21.33 11.44 -22.78
C GLN A 104 -20.45 11.78 -21.57
N PHE A 105 -20.90 11.47 -20.39
CA PHE A 105 -20.18 11.59 -19.12
C PHE A 105 -18.93 10.71 -19.04
N LYS A 106 -18.93 9.52 -19.65
CA LYS A 106 -17.78 8.63 -19.74
C LYS A 106 -16.71 9.14 -20.71
N LEU A 107 -17.06 9.99 -21.66
CA LEU A 107 -16.16 10.52 -22.69
C LEU A 107 -15.36 11.76 -22.23
N GLU A 108 -15.88 12.56 -21.32
CA GLU A 108 -15.21 13.79 -20.85
C GLU A 108 -14.28 13.60 -19.64
N LEU A 109 -14.28 12.42 -19.05
CA LEU A 109 -13.47 12.10 -17.89
C LEU A 109 -12.05 11.71 -18.28
N TYR A 110 -11.14 12.67 -18.15
CA TYR A 110 -9.67 12.52 -18.15
C TYR A 110 -9.18 11.21 -18.80
N GLU A 111 -8.70 11.27 -20.00
CA GLU A 111 -8.31 10.09 -20.83
C GLU A 111 -7.30 9.16 -20.14
N ASP A 112 -6.62 9.61 -19.08
CA ASP A 112 -5.50 8.89 -18.47
C ASP A 112 -5.70 8.42 -17.00
N GLU A 113 -6.86 8.69 -16.38
CA GLU A 113 -7.07 8.40 -14.96
C GLU A 113 -8.44 7.78 -14.67
N VAL A 114 -8.50 6.96 -13.62
CA VAL A 114 -9.76 6.38 -13.10
C VAL A 114 -9.93 6.71 -11.63
N PHE A 115 -11.16 7.02 -11.24
CA PHE A 115 -11.54 7.38 -9.87
C PHE A 115 -12.40 6.27 -9.28
N VAL A 116 -11.94 5.64 -8.20
CA VAL A 116 -12.62 4.52 -7.55
C VAL A 116 -12.86 4.80 -6.09
N PHE A 117 -13.91 4.20 -5.53
CA PHE A 117 -14.35 4.43 -4.17
C PHE A 117 -14.15 3.17 -3.32
N THR A 118 -13.76 3.35 -2.05
CA THR A 118 -13.91 2.31 -1.04
C THR A 118 -15.38 2.21 -0.61
N PRO A 119 -15.82 1.11 0.05
CA PRO A 119 -17.17 1.04 0.64
C PRO A 119 -17.44 2.12 1.69
N LYS A 120 -16.40 2.72 2.26
CA LYS A 120 -16.49 3.84 3.21
C LYS A 120 -16.63 5.20 2.54
N GLY A 121 -16.57 5.25 1.20
CA GLY A 121 -16.62 6.49 0.43
C GLY A 121 -15.29 7.19 0.21
N ASP A 122 -14.15 6.57 0.59
CA ASP A 122 -12.84 7.16 0.27
C ASP A 122 -12.58 7.08 -1.23
N LEU A 123 -12.19 8.21 -1.83
CA LEU A 123 -11.87 8.32 -3.25
C LEU A 123 -10.38 8.06 -3.50
N TYR A 124 -10.08 7.23 -4.47
CA TYR A 124 -8.73 6.97 -4.97
C TYR A 124 -8.63 7.26 -6.45
N LYS A 125 -7.58 7.98 -6.81
CA LYS A 125 -7.20 8.30 -8.18
C LYS A 125 -6.10 7.35 -8.63
N LEU A 126 -6.30 6.66 -9.75
CA LEU A 126 -5.39 5.69 -10.33
C LEU A 126 -5.22 5.95 -11.82
N PRO A 127 -4.09 5.52 -12.45
CA PRO A 127 -3.96 5.63 -13.89
C PRO A 127 -4.95 4.70 -14.61
N LYS A 128 -5.37 5.09 -15.80
CA LYS A 128 -6.22 4.27 -16.68
C LYS A 128 -5.61 2.89 -16.91
N GLY A 129 -6.41 1.87 -16.79
CA GLY A 129 -5.96 0.48 -16.88
C GLY A 129 -5.44 -0.11 -15.58
N ALA A 130 -5.44 0.66 -14.49
CA ALA A 130 -5.15 0.13 -13.16
C ALA A 130 -6.09 -1.01 -12.79
N THR A 131 -5.56 -1.99 -12.08
CA THR A 131 -6.26 -3.21 -11.71
C THR A 131 -6.68 -3.20 -10.25
N ILE A 132 -7.48 -4.18 -9.84
CA ILE A 132 -7.82 -4.43 -8.44
C ILE A 132 -6.55 -4.55 -7.57
N LEU A 133 -5.51 -5.19 -8.12
CA LEU A 133 -4.25 -5.34 -7.41
C LEU A 133 -3.55 -3.99 -7.22
N ASP A 134 -3.52 -3.12 -8.24
CA ASP A 134 -3.01 -1.75 -8.11
C ASP A 134 -3.73 -0.98 -7.01
N PHE A 135 -5.06 -1.06 -6.99
CA PHE A 135 -5.89 -0.39 -5.99
C PHE A 135 -5.60 -0.89 -4.57
N SER A 136 -5.45 -2.21 -4.39
CA SER A 136 -5.13 -2.79 -3.09
C SER A 136 -3.80 -2.28 -2.52
N PHE A 137 -2.77 -2.12 -3.38
CA PHE A 137 -1.49 -1.51 -3.01
C PHE A 137 -1.56 0.02 -2.85
N ALA A 138 -2.50 0.68 -3.52
CA ALA A 138 -2.75 2.11 -3.33
C ALA A 138 -3.29 2.39 -1.93
N ILE A 139 -4.20 1.55 -1.43
CA ILE A 139 -4.75 1.66 -0.07
C ILE A 139 -3.64 1.37 0.94
N HIS A 140 -3.08 0.16 0.94
CA HIS A 140 -2.04 -0.22 1.89
C HIS A 140 -1.22 -1.43 1.43
N THR A 141 0.10 -1.40 1.63
CA THR A 141 1.01 -2.49 1.19
C THR A 141 0.63 -3.86 1.78
N LYS A 142 0.31 -3.94 3.08
CA LYS A 142 -0.08 -5.22 3.71
C LYS A 142 -1.38 -5.78 3.12
N LEU A 143 -2.33 -4.90 2.77
CA LEU A 143 -3.58 -5.29 2.15
C LEU A 143 -3.32 -5.78 0.72
N GLY A 144 -2.47 -5.08 -0.04
CA GLY A 144 -2.02 -5.49 -1.35
C GLY A 144 -1.36 -6.87 -1.35
N CYS A 145 -0.42 -7.12 -0.43
CA CYS A 145 0.26 -8.41 -0.32
C CYS A 145 -0.68 -9.59 -0.01
N LYS A 146 -1.80 -9.34 0.65
CA LYS A 146 -2.79 -10.36 1.04
C LYS A 146 -4.03 -10.40 0.14
N CYS A 147 -4.06 -9.61 -0.93
CA CYS A 147 -5.20 -9.49 -1.82
C CYS A 147 -5.44 -10.80 -2.59
N ILE A 148 -6.68 -11.29 -2.55
CA ILE A 148 -7.14 -12.47 -3.31
C ILE A 148 -8.13 -12.10 -4.42
N GLY A 149 -8.69 -10.90 -4.38
CA GLY A 149 -9.69 -10.38 -5.30
C GLY A 149 -10.41 -9.19 -4.69
N ALA A 150 -11.51 -8.81 -5.27
CA ALA A 150 -12.36 -7.75 -4.75
C ALA A 150 -13.83 -7.97 -5.12
N LYS A 151 -14.72 -7.21 -4.47
CA LYS A 151 -16.07 -6.98 -4.97
C LYS A 151 -16.12 -5.60 -5.60
N VAL A 152 -16.46 -5.55 -6.88
CA VAL A 152 -16.70 -4.30 -7.61
C VAL A 152 -18.19 -4.15 -7.79
N ASN A 153 -18.76 -3.07 -7.25
CA ASN A 153 -20.21 -2.83 -7.29
C ASN A 153 -21.03 -4.05 -6.83
N GLY A 154 -20.54 -4.72 -5.77
CA GLY A 154 -21.16 -5.93 -5.18
C GLY A 154 -20.85 -7.25 -5.89
N LYS A 155 -20.16 -7.26 -7.04
CA LYS A 155 -19.80 -8.47 -7.79
C LYS A 155 -18.35 -8.89 -7.53
N ASN A 156 -18.12 -10.19 -7.29
CA ASN A 156 -16.77 -10.73 -7.10
C ASN A 156 -15.96 -10.67 -8.40
N VAL A 157 -14.74 -10.16 -8.31
CA VAL A 157 -13.82 -10.02 -9.45
C VAL A 157 -12.41 -10.48 -9.08
N GLN A 158 -11.62 -10.82 -10.11
CA GLN A 158 -10.25 -11.27 -9.96
C GLN A 158 -9.26 -10.09 -9.89
N LEU A 159 -8.02 -10.37 -9.43
CA LEU A 159 -6.94 -9.38 -9.26
C LEU A 159 -6.64 -8.56 -10.51
N ARG A 160 -6.74 -9.17 -11.71
CA ARG A 160 -6.44 -8.54 -13.01
C ARG A 160 -7.58 -7.70 -13.58
N GLN A 161 -8.73 -7.67 -12.93
CA GLN A 161 -9.85 -6.85 -13.38
C GLN A 161 -9.44 -5.38 -13.39
N LYS A 162 -9.60 -4.74 -14.54
CA LYS A 162 -9.38 -3.29 -14.70
C LYS A 162 -10.52 -2.53 -14.04
N LEU A 163 -10.17 -1.40 -13.48
CA LEU A 163 -11.09 -0.50 -12.80
C LEU A 163 -11.61 0.57 -13.76
N ASN A 164 -12.84 0.99 -13.53
CA ASN A 164 -13.47 2.11 -14.23
C ASN A 164 -13.81 3.22 -13.22
N SER A 165 -13.89 4.45 -13.71
CA SER A 165 -14.33 5.56 -12.87
C SER A 165 -15.75 5.33 -12.35
N GLY A 166 -15.96 5.61 -11.07
CA GLY A 166 -17.22 5.36 -10.37
C GLY A 166 -17.35 3.98 -9.71
N ASP A 167 -16.39 3.07 -9.93
CA ASP A 167 -16.43 1.75 -9.29
C ASP A 167 -16.29 1.87 -7.77
N GLN A 168 -17.17 1.19 -7.04
CA GLN A 168 -17.03 0.96 -5.60
C GLN A 168 -16.34 -0.39 -5.39
N VAL A 169 -15.18 -0.39 -4.73
CA VAL A 169 -14.28 -1.54 -4.66
C VAL A 169 -14.02 -1.95 -3.20
N GLU A 170 -14.44 -3.14 -2.85
CA GLU A 170 -14.15 -3.80 -1.58
C GLU A 170 -13.08 -4.87 -1.77
N ILE A 171 -11.87 -4.66 -1.21
CA ILE A 171 -10.75 -5.62 -1.35
C ILE A 171 -10.96 -6.83 -0.45
N MET A 172 -10.83 -8.01 -1.03
CA MET A 172 -10.85 -9.29 -0.31
C MET A 172 -9.41 -9.76 -0.06
N THR A 173 -9.15 -10.20 1.17
CA THR A 173 -7.81 -10.65 1.59
C THR A 173 -7.85 -12.04 2.22
N SER A 174 -6.71 -12.76 2.15
CA SER A 174 -6.48 -13.99 2.91
C SER A 174 -5.18 -13.90 3.70
N SER A 175 -5.17 -14.46 4.90
CA SER A 175 -3.97 -14.53 5.74
C SER A 175 -2.85 -15.37 5.12
N THR A 176 -3.23 -16.37 4.32
CA THR A 176 -2.31 -17.31 3.65
C THR A 176 -1.78 -16.79 2.31
N GLN A 177 -2.38 -15.71 1.78
CA GLN A 177 -1.95 -15.15 0.50
C GLN A 177 -0.62 -14.42 0.64
N THR A 178 0.25 -14.67 -0.34
CA THR A 178 1.53 -13.98 -0.50
C THR A 178 1.69 -13.50 -1.94
N PRO A 179 2.46 -12.43 -2.19
CA PRO A 179 2.76 -11.96 -3.53
C PRO A 179 3.42 -13.04 -4.37
N LYS A 180 3.09 -13.06 -5.67
CA LYS A 180 3.65 -13.97 -6.67
C LYS A 180 4.36 -13.19 -7.77
N GLN A 181 5.31 -13.83 -8.45
CA GLN A 181 6.07 -13.21 -9.54
C GLN A 181 5.17 -12.75 -10.70
N ASP A 182 4.12 -13.51 -11.00
CA ASP A 182 3.15 -13.18 -12.06
C ASP A 182 2.33 -11.92 -11.78
N TRP A 183 2.25 -11.47 -10.52
CA TRP A 183 1.61 -10.22 -10.15
C TRP A 183 2.25 -8.98 -10.80
N LEU A 184 3.54 -9.06 -11.12
CA LEU A 184 4.24 -7.98 -11.83
C LEU A 184 3.70 -7.74 -13.24
N ASN A 185 3.06 -8.75 -13.85
CA ASN A 185 2.42 -8.67 -15.15
C ASN A 185 0.96 -8.17 -15.06
N ILE A 186 0.39 -8.15 -13.85
CA ILE A 186 -0.99 -7.71 -13.61
C ILE A 186 -1.03 -6.20 -13.35
N VAL A 187 -0.06 -5.69 -12.56
CA VAL A 187 -0.07 -4.30 -12.10
C VAL A 187 0.43 -3.33 -13.15
N THR A 188 -0.22 -2.18 -13.19
CA THR A 188 0.11 -1.05 -14.08
C THR A 188 0.95 0.00 -13.35
N THR A 189 0.69 0.22 -12.04
CA THR A 189 1.33 1.28 -11.28
C THR A 189 2.76 0.93 -10.85
N SER A 190 3.65 1.92 -10.90
CA SER A 190 5.04 1.79 -10.41
C SER A 190 5.10 1.52 -8.91
N LYS A 191 4.17 2.10 -8.13
CA LYS A 191 4.04 1.88 -6.69
C LYS A 191 3.79 0.40 -6.36
N ALA A 192 2.76 -0.21 -6.98
CA ALA A 192 2.44 -1.62 -6.78
C ALA A 192 3.60 -2.52 -7.21
N ARG A 193 4.17 -2.26 -8.39
CA ARG A 193 5.31 -3.01 -8.93
C ARG A 193 6.53 -2.99 -7.99
N THR A 194 6.86 -1.83 -7.44
CA THR A 194 7.97 -1.69 -6.48
C THR A 194 7.68 -2.45 -5.19
N LYS A 195 6.46 -2.34 -4.66
CA LYS A 195 6.06 -3.03 -3.42
C LYS A 195 5.99 -4.55 -3.58
N ILE A 196 5.55 -5.05 -4.73
CA ILE A 196 5.57 -6.48 -5.05
C ILE A 196 7.01 -6.99 -5.10
N ARG A 197 7.91 -6.30 -5.82
CA ARG A 197 9.33 -6.69 -5.88
C ARG A 197 9.99 -6.73 -4.50
N GLN A 198 9.71 -5.72 -3.67
CA GLN A 198 10.21 -5.68 -2.31
C GLN A 198 9.70 -6.87 -1.49
N ALA A 199 8.41 -7.17 -1.55
CA ALA A 199 7.81 -8.28 -0.82
C ALA A 199 8.33 -9.65 -1.31
N LEU A 200 8.52 -9.85 -2.62
CA LEU A 200 9.13 -11.05 -3.18
C LEU A 200 10.55 -11.24 -2.67
N LYS A 201 11.37 -10.20 -2.67
CA LYS A 201 12.74 -10.24 -2.14
C LYS A 201 12.77 -10.59 -0.64
N GLU A 202 11.84 -10.06 0.15
CA GLU A 202 11.72 -10.40 1.57
C GLU A 202 11.31 -11.87 1.79
N ILE A 203 10.42 -12.40 0.95
CA ILE A 203 10.02 -13.82 0.98
C ILE A 203 11.23 -14.71 0.65
N GLU A 204 11.93 -14.41 -0.43
CA GLU A 204 13.16 -15.15 -0.83
C GLU A 204 14.23 -15.13 0.26
N ALA A 205 14.46 -13.97 0.89
CA ALA A 205 15.41 -13.85 1.99
C ALA A 205 15.03 -14.73 3.19
N ARG A 206 13.75 -14.74 3.58
CA ARG A 206 13.27 -15.60 4.67
C ARG A 206 13.38 -17.09 4.35
N GLN A 207 13.08 -17.48 3.12
CA GLN A 207 13.21 -18.86 2.66
C GLN A 207 14.68 -19.31 2.68
N THR A 208 15.59 -18.45 2.22
CA THR A 208 17.02 -18.69 2.25
C THR A 208 17.54 -18.87 3.68
N GLU A 209 17.12 -18.01 4.61
CA GLU A 209 17.51 -18.09 6.02
C GLU A 209 16.98 -19.38 6.67
N PHE A 210 15.72 -19.72 6.43
CA PHE A 210 15.12 -20.97 6.92
C PHE A 210 15.86 -22.21 6.39
N ALA A 211 16.26 -22.20 5.11
CA ALA A 211 17.05 -23.29 4.52
C ALA A 211 18.43 -23.41 5.18
N LYS A 212 19.08 -22.27 5.46
CA LYS A 212 20.36 -22.21 6.18
C LYS A 212 20.24 -22.82 7.58
N GLU A 213 19.28 -22.35 8.38
CA GLU A 213 19.01 -22.89 9.72
C GLU A 213 18.69 -24.39 9.69
N THR A 214 17.98 -24.84 8.66
CA THR A 214 17.65 -26.28 8.50
C THR A 214 18.89 -27.11 8.26
N ILE A 215 19.82 -26.65 7.45
CA ILE A 215 21.11 -27.32 7.22
C ILE A 215 21.94 -27.34 8.49
N GLU A 216 22.14 -26.19 9.14
CA GLU A 216 22.90 -26.08 10.37
C GLU A 216 22.36 -27.04 11.45
N ARG A 217 21.05 -27.13 11.61
CA ARG A 217 20.42 -28.07 12.53
C ARG A 217 20.69 -29.54 12.16
N LYS A 218 20.66 -29.86 10.85
CA LYS A 218 20.96 -31.23 10.39
C LYS A 218 22.43 -31.61 10.63
N PHE A 219 23.37 -30.68 10.40
CA PHE A 219 24.79 -30.89 10.71
C PHE A 219 24.99 -31.16 12.21
N LYS A 220 24.38 -30.32 13.07
CA LYS A 220 24.41 -30.50 14.53
C LYS A 220 23.82 -31.84 14.97
N ASN A 221 22.75 -32.28 14.40
CA ASN A 221 22.10 -33.56 14.74
C ASN A 221 22.97 -34.75 14.36
N ARG A 222 23.78 -34.64 13.30
CA ARG A 222 24.75 -35.68 12.88
C ARG A 222 26.12 -35.53 13.57
N LYS A 223 26.27 -34.60 14.51
CA LYS A 223 27.51 -34.27 15.21
C LYS A 223 28.67 -33.90 14.24
N LEU A 224 28.30 -33.24 13.14
CA LEU A 224 29.23 -32.68 12.18
C LEU A 224 29.44 -31.20 12.49
N ASP A 225 30.71 -30.76 12.45
CA ASP A 225 31.00 -29.34 12.62
C ASP A 225 30.54 -28.55 11.39
N TYR A 226 29.73 -27.55 11.62
CA TYR A 226 29.33 -26.62 10.58
C TYR A 226 30.40 -25.54 10.45
N ASP A 227 31.20 -25.65 9.38
CA ASP A 227 32.19 -24.65 9.03
C ASP A 227 31.81 -23.97 7.72
N GLU A 228 31.68 -22.65 7.76
CA GLU A 228 31.28 -21.83 6.61
C GLU A 228 32.24 -21.99 5.42
N SER A 229 33.55 -22.20 5.68
CA SER A 229 34.55 -22.42 4.63
C SER A 229 34.39 -23.76 3.94
N VAL A 230 33.99 -24.80 4.67
CA VAL A 230 33.67 -26.13 4.15
C VAL A 230 32.39 -26.05 3.31
N MET A 231 31.36 -25.37 3.79
CA MET A 231 30.12 -25.14 3.05
C MET A 231 30.36 -24.41 1.74
N MET A 232 31.21 -23.38 1.72
CA MET A 232 31.59 -22.66 0.50
C MET A 232 32.25 -23.55 -0.54
N ARG A 233 33.09 -24.46 -0.11
CA ARG A 233 33.74 -25.45 -1.01
C ARG A 233 32.71 -26.44 -1.57
N LEU A 234 31.80 -26.91 -0.72
CA LEU A 234 30.73 -27.82 -1.10
C LEU A 234 29.80 -27.19 -2.13
N ILE A 235 29.36 -25.97 -1.86
CA ILE A 235 28.49 -25.17 -2.76
C ILE A 235 29.12 -25.01 -4.14
N LYS A 236 30.46 -24.71 -4.18
CA LYS A 236 31.19 -24.62 -5.44
C LYS A 236 31.32 -25.99 -6.13
N LYS A 237 31.54 -27.07 -5.37
CA LYS A 237 31.63 -28.43 -5.91
C LYS A 237 30.33 -28.90 -6.53
N LEU A 238 29.18 -28.48 -5.95
CA LEU A 238 27.86 -28.72 -6.48
C LEU A 238 27.48 -27.82 -7.67
N GLY A 239 28.37 -26.94 -8.11
CA GLY A 239 28.21 -26.11 -9.30
C GLY A 239 27.40 -24.83 -9.09
N TYR A 240 27.08 -24.48 -7.86
CA TYR A 240 26.36 -23.24 -7.58
C TYR A 240 27.27 -22.02 -7.69
N LYS A 241 26.77 -21.00 -8.42
CA LYS A 241 27.48 -19.73 -8.61
C LYS A 241 27.46 -18.84 -7.38
N THR A 242 26.38 -18.93 -6.58
CA THR A 242 26.19 -18.14 -5.37
C THR A 242 25.60 -18.97 -4.24
N VAL A 243 25.96 -18.61 -3.01
CA VAL A 243 25.41 -19.21 -1.79
C VAL A 243 23.89 -19.07 -1.73
N THR A 244 23.37 -17.94 -2.19
CA THR A 244 21.92 -17.66 -2.21
C THR A 244 21.17 -18.66 -3.09
N LEU A 245 21.66 -18.95 -4.30
CA LEU A 245 21.03 -19.93 -5.21
C LEU A 245 21.00 -21.33 -4.62
N PHE A 246 22.05 -21.73 -3.93
CA PHE A 246 22.12 -23.01 -3.24
C PHE A 246 21.02 -23.14 -2.16
N TYR A 247 20.89 -22.16 -1.27
CA TYR A 247 19.86 -22.18 -0.25
C TYR A 247 18.45 -22.01 -0.82
N GLN A 248 18.29 -21.26 -1.92
CA GLN A 248 17.02 -21.16 -2.62
C GLN A 248 16.57 -22.49 -3.21
N ASP A 249 17.49 -23.26 -3.79
CA ASP A 249 17.14 -24.58 -4.35
C ASP A 249 16.79 -25.58 -3.25
N ILE A 250 17.40 -25.49 -2.07
CA ILE A 250 16.99 -26.27 -0.89
C ILE A 250 15.61 -25.81 -0.39
N ALA A 251 15.37 -24.49 -0.28
CA ALA A 251 14.08 -23.95 0.14
C ALA A 251 12.94 -24.33 -0.81
N ASN A 252 13.24 -24.47 -2.09
CA ASN A 252 12.28 -24.88 -3.13
C ASN A 252 12.22 -26.40 -3.36
N GLU A 253 12.85 -27.19 -2.46
CA GLU A 253 12.91 -28.67 -2.53
C GLU A 253 13.50 -29.24 -3.83
N LYS A 254 14.30 -28.45 -4.55
CA LYS A 254 15.04 -28.89 -5.74
C LYS A 254 16.31 -29.64 -5.39
N LEU A 255 16.88 -29.35 -4.24
CA LEU A 255 18.02 -30.03 -3.65
C LEU A 255 17.63 -30.52 -2.26
N ASP A 256 17.72 -31.84 -2.02
CA ASP A 256 17.46 -32.36 -0.67
C ASP A 256 18.60 -31.96 0.28
N ALA A 257 18.22 -31.37 1.39
CA ALA A 257 19.18 -31.02 2.45
C ALA A 257 19.92 -32.25 3.02
N ASN A 258 19.48 -33.50 2.76
CA ASN A 258 20.21 -34.72 3.11
C ASN A 258 21.34 -35.04 2.14
N ASP A 259 21.22 -34.60 0.88
CA ASP A 259 22.29 -34.83 -0.13
C ASP A 259 23.48 -33.88 0.08
N VAL A 260 23.32 -32.93 1.00
CA VAL A 260 24.36 -31.93 1.36
C VAL A 260 25.22 -32.42 2.54
N LEU A 261 24.80 -33.47 3.22
CA LEU A 261 25.41 -34.04 4.42
C LEU A 261 26.31 -35.26 4.09
#